data_688a075361001e8be39b751782d6def1
#
_entry.id   688a075361001e8be39b751782d6def1
#
_cell.length_a   1.000
_cell.length_b   1.000
_cell.length_c   1.000
_cell.angle_alpha   90.00
_cell.angle_beta   90.00
_cell.angle_gamma   90.00
#
_symmetry.space_group_name_H-M   'P 1'
#
loop_
_entity.id
_entity.type
_entity.pdbx_description
1 polymer ?
#
loop_
_entity_poly.entity_id
_entity_poly.type
_entity_poly.pdbx_seq_one_letter_code
_entity_poly.pdbx_strand_id
1 'polypeptide(L)'
;MYIYNVTINVEKEIHERWVQWMKTEHIPAMLATGKFKKALMTQVMVKEPMGGITYSVQYTAESKTELEKYYEVDAANLRKQGKQFEGKFVVFRTEMQVISEQ
;
A
#
# COMPACT_ATOMS: atom_id res chain seq x y z
N MET A 1 1.40 17.23 5.39
CA MET A 1 0.91 15.96 4.83
C MET A 1 1.64 14.76 5.38
N TYR A 2 0.99 13.64 5.39
CA TYR A 2 1.55 12.38 5.85
C TYR A 2 1.46 11.35 4.73
N ILE A 3 2.41 10.43 4.70
CA ILE A 3 2.41 9.35 3.73
C ILE A 3 2.31 8.03 4.49
N TYR A 4 1.30 7.25 4.13
CA TYR A 4 1.16 5.88 4.58
C TYR A 4 1.83 5.00 3.55
N ASN A 5 2.99 4.49 3.89
CA ASN A 5 3.79 3.68 2.97
C ASN A 5 3.64 2.21 3.29
N VAL A 6 3.31 1.43 2.27
CA VAL A 6 3.18 -0.02 2.39
C VAL A 6 4.23 -0.64 1.48
N THR A 7 5.21 -1.32 2.08
CA THR A 7 6.25 -2.04 1.33
C THR A 7 5.90 -3.51 1.33
N ILE A 8 5.77 -4.10 0.15
CA ILE A 8 5.27 -5.46 0.00
C ILE A 8 6.22 -6.27 -0.86
N ASN A 9 6.67 -7.43 -0.35
CA ASN A 9 7.38 -8.41 -1.15
C ASN A 9 6.39 -9.49 -1.53
N VAL A 10 6.18 -9.70 -2.83
CA VAL A 10 5.18 -10.60 -3.39
C VAL A 10 5.88 -11.76 -4.07
N GLU A 11 5.39 -12.99 -3.88
CA GLU A 11 5.92 -14.15 -4.58
C GLU A 11 5.74 -14.00 -6.09
N LYS A 12 6.76 -14.42 -6.85
CA LYS A 12 6.78 -14.27 -8.30
C LYS A 12 5.56 -14.87 -9.01
N GLU A 13 5.09 -16.02 -8.54
CA GLU A 13 3.99 -16.73 -9.19
C GLU A 13 2.70 -15.94 -9.21
N ILE A 14 2.48 -15.06 -8.22
CA ILE A 14 1.23 -14.32 -8.13
C ILE A 14 1.39 -12.84 -8.42
N HIS A 15 2.63 -12.35 -8.68
CA HIS A 15 2.86 -10.90 -8.71
C HIS A 15 2.09 -10.18 -9.82
N GLU A 16 1.95 -10.77 -10.99
CA GLU A 16 1.20 -10.13 -12.08
C GLU A 16 -0.26 -9.96 -11.72
N ARG A 17 -0.87 -10.99 -11.16
CA ARG A 17 -2.26 -10.96 -10.72
C ARG A 17 -2.43 -9.98 -9.55
N TRP A 18 -1.47 -9.96 -8.63
CA TRP A 18 -1.48 -9.04 -7.50
C TRP A 18 -1.35 -7.58 -7.94
N VAL A 19 -0.43 -7.29 -8.87
CA VAL A 19 -0.26 -5.93 -9.42
C VAL A 19 -1.55 -5.45 -10.09
N GLN A 20 -2.18 -6.33 -10.87
CA GLN A 20 -3.43 -5.99 -11.55
C GLN A 20 -4.53 -5.70 -10.52
N TRP A 21 -4.65 -6.53 -9.51
CA TRP A 21 -5.61 -6.32 -8.42
C TRP A 21 -5.36 -4.98 -7.70
N MET A 22 -4.11 -4.67 -7.40
CA MET A 22 -3.76 -3.39 -6.78
C MET A 22 -4.22 -2.21 -7.62
N LYS A 23 -3.94 -2.24 -8.92
CA LYS A 23 -4.29 -1.14 -9.84
C LYS A 23 -5.79 -0.97 -10.02
N THR A 24 -6.51 -2.06 -10.13
CA THR A 24 -7.93 -2.02 -10.54
C THR A 24 -8.91 -2.08 -9.38
N GLU A 25 -8.49 -2.60 -8.23
CA GLU A 25 -9.40 -2.80 -7.11
C GLU A 25 -8.91 -2.17 -5.81
N HIS A 26 -7.73 -2.53 -5.33
CA HIS A 26 -7.30 -2.12 -3.99
C HIS A 26 -6.98 -0.63 -3.88
N ILE A 27 -6.13 -0.11 -4.77
CA ILE A 27 -5.78 1.31 -4.74
C ILE A 27 -7.02 2.18 -4.95
N PRO A 28 -7.89 1.88 -5.92
CA PRO A 28 -9.15 2.63 -6.05
C PRO A 28 -10.00 2.59 -4.78
N ALA A 29 -10.09 1.44 -4.12
CA ALA A 29 -10.83 1.31 -2.87
C ALA A 29 -10.22 2.14 -1.75
N MET A 30 -8.90 2.19 -1.67
CA MET A 30 -8.19 3.02 -0.69
C MET A 30 -8.51 4.50 -0.91
N LEU A 31 -8.46 4.95 -2.16
CA LEU A 31 -8.77 6.34 -2.50
C LEU A 31 -10.25 6.67 -2.27
N ALA A 32 -11.13 5.70 -2.48
CA ALA A 32 -12.57 5.88 -2.28
C ALA A 32 -12.94 6.13 -0.82
N THR A 33 -12.06 5.80 0.13
CA THR A 33 -12.31 6.11 1.55
C THR A 33 -12.38 7.61 1.81
N GLY A 34 -11.79 8.42 0.92
CA GLY A 34 -11.69 9.87 1.11
C GLY A 34 -10.60 10.30 2.08
N LYS A 35 -9.84 9.34 2.65
CA LYS A 35 -8.78 9.64 3.61
C LYS A 35 -7.44 9.95 2.95
N PHE A 36 -7.29 9.59 1.69
CA PHE A 36 -6.05 9.78 0.92
C PHE A 36 -6.33 10.57 -0.34
N LYS A 37 -5.42 11.49 -0.66
CA LYS A 37 -5.54 12.38 -1.83
C LYS A 37 -5.02 11.73 -3.10
N LYS A 38 -3.99 10.89 -2.96
CA LYS A 38 -3.35 10.25 -4.11
C LYS A 38 -2.58 9.01 -3.65
N ALA A 39 -2.24 8.19 -4.61
CA ALA A 39 -1.44 6.98 -4.37
C ALA A 39 -0.37 6.87 -5.45
N LEU A 40 0.80 6.40 -5.05
CA LEU A 40 1.91 6.14 -5.98
C LEU A 40 2.40 4.72 -5.71
N MET A 41 2.37 3.88 -6.74
CA MET A 41 2.87 2.52 -6.64
C MET A 41 4.15 2.39 -7.45
N THR A 42 5.21 1.91 -6.82
CA THR A 42 6.52 1.74 -7.47
C THR A 42 7.06 0.35 -7.23
N GLN A 43 7.87 -0.14 -8.15
CA GLN A 43 8.66 -1.34 -7.92
C GLN A 43 10.01 -0.92 -7.35
N VAL A 44 10.40 -1.53 -6.25
CA VAL A 44 11.69 -1.26 -5.63
C VAL A 44 12.76 -2.03 -6.39
N MET A 45 13.71 -1.32 -6.96
CA MET A 45 14.74 -1.89 -7.84
C MET A 45 15.92 -2.40 -7.02
N VAL A 46 15.71 -3.49 -6.28
CA VAL A 46 16.73 -4.16 -5.47
C VAL A 46 16.72 -5.65 -5.79
N LYS A 47 17.84 -6.29 -5.55
CA LYS A 47 17.95 -7.74 -5.70
C LYS A 47 17.52 -8.36 -4.37
N GLU A 48 16.45 -9.14 -4.41
CA GLU A 48 15.91 -9.76 -3.20
C GLU A 48 16.58 -11.13 -2.96
N PRO A 49 17.38 -11.27 -1.89
CA PRO A 49 18.07 -12.54 -1.62
C PRO A 49 17.11 -13.70 -1.39
N MET A 50 15.93 -13.42 -0.84
CA MET A 50 14.91 -14.43 -0.54
C MET A 50 13.92 -14.63 -1.69
N GLY A 51 14.13 -13.95 -2.81
CA GLY A 51 13.22 -14.01 -3.94
C GLY A 51 12.06 -13.06 -3.82
N GLY A 52 11.10 -13.18 -4.75
CA GLY A 52 9.96 -12.29 -4.81
C GLY A 52 10.28 -10.96 -5.48
N ILE A 53 9.25 -10.12 -5.55
CA ILE A 53 9.37 -8.79 -6.13
C ILE A 53 8.83 -7.78 -5.11
N THR A 54 9.58 -6.71 -4.88
CA THR A 54 9.23 -5.71 -3.85
C THR A 54 8.62 -4.48 -4.48
N TYR A 55 7.50 -4.06 -3.91
CA TYR A 55 6.78 -2.85 -4.33
C TYR A 55 6.63 -1.91 -3.13
N SER A 56 6.57 -0.62 -3.42
CA SER A 56 6.26 0.42 -2.44
C SER A 56 5.01 1.13 -2.91
N VAL A 57 3.99 1.19 -2.06
CA VAL A 57 2.75 1.91 -2.37
C VAL A 57 2.60 3.00 -1.34
N GLN A 58 2.58 4.24 -1.80
CA GLN A 58 2.51 5.42 -0.93
C GLN A 58 1.17 6.10 -1.09
N TYR A 59 0.44 6.22 0.01
CA TYR A 59 -0.85 6.92 0.06
C TYR A 59 -0.65 8.22 0.82
N THR A 60 -1.03 9.34 0.21
CA THR A 60 -0.85 10.65 0.81
C THR A 60 -2.12 11.09 1.51
N ALA A 61 -2.02 11.35 2.82
CA ALA A 61 -3.10 11.88 3.64
C ALA A 61 -2.86 13.36 3.93
N GLU A 62 -3.94 14.13 3.97
CA GLU A 62 -3.88 15.56 4.24
C GLU A 62 -3.31 15.86 5.63
N SER A 63 -3.69 15.07 6.61
CA SER A 63 -3.33 15.29 8.01
C SER A 63 -3.19 13.96 8.75
N LYS A 64 -2.59 14.02 9.93
CA LYS A 64 -2.50 12.87 10.80
C LYS A 64 -3.88 12.39 11.24
N THR A 65 -4.82 13.32 11.43
CA THR A 65 -6.20 13.00 11.79
C THR A 65 -6.86 12.12 10.74
N GLU A 66 -6.67 12.43 9.45
CA GLU A 66 -7.23 11.63 8.37
C GLU A 66 -6.62 10.23 8.35
N LEU A 67 -5.31 10.13 8.61
CA LEU A 67 -4.64 8.84 8.68
C LEU A 67 -5.17 8.00 9.85
N GLU A 68 -5.37 8.61 11.00
CA GLU A 68 -5.93 7.93 12.17
C GLU A 68 -7.35 7.44 11.90
N LYS A 69 -8.16 8.25 11.20
CA LYS A 69 -9.51 7.85 10.81
C LYS A 69 -9.49 6.64 9.88
N TYR A 70 -8.53 6.60 8.96
CA TYR A 70 -8.35 5.44 8.10
C TYR A 70 -8.13 4.18 8.94
N TYR A 71 -7.25 4.24 9.93
CA TYR A 71 -6.98 3.08 10.79
C TYR A 71 -8.22 2.63 11.55
N GLU A 72 -9.00 3.57 12.07
CA GLU A 72 -10.19 3.26 12.85
C GLU A 72 -11.34 2.70 12.02
N VAL A 73 -11.56 3.28 10.85
CA VAL A 73 -12.77 3.04 10.06
C VAL A 73 -12.56 2.05 8.92
N ASP A 74 -11.43 2.14 8.22
CA ASP A 74 -11.28 1.48 6.93
C ASP A 74 -10.24 0.34 6.88
N ALA A 75 -9.17 0.46 7.65
CA ALA A 75 -8.00 -0.42 7.50
C ALA A 75 -8.33 -1.90 7.58
N ALA A 76 -9.07 -2.31 8.61
CA ALA A 76 -9.37 -3.72 8.82
C ALA A 76 -10.13 -4.32 7.63
N ASN A 77 -11.14 -3.60 7.13
CA ASN A 77 -11.94 -4.07 6.01
C ASN A 77 -11.13 -4.14 4.71
N LEU A 78 -10.32 -3.13 4.46
CA LEU A 78 -9.50 -3.09 3.25
C LEU A 78 -8.41 -4.16 3.24
N ARG A 79 -7.84 -4.46 4.40
CA ARG A 79 -6.86 -5.55 4.52
C ARG A 79 -7.48 -6.91 4.24
N LYS A 80 -8.73 -7.10 4.66
CA LYS A 80 -9.46 -8.35 4.39
C LYS A 80 -9.64 -8.61 2.90
N GLN A 81 -9.72 -7.56 2.08
CA GLN A 81 -9.89 -7.71 0.64
C GLN A 81 -8.68 -8.37 -0.03
N GLY A 82 -7.52 -8.34 0.61
CA GLY A 82 -6.30 -9.00 0.13
C GLY A 82 -6.18 -10.46 0.53
N LYS A 83 -7.18 -11.01 1.18
CA LYS A 83 -7.13 -12.37 1.71
C LYS A 83 -6.83 -13.43 0.65
N GLN A 84 -7.25 -13.21 -0.59
CA GLN A 84 -6.97 -14.12 -1.70
C GLN A 84 -5.47 -14.36 -1.93
N PHE A 85 -4.62 -13.44 -1.46
CA PHE A 85 -3.17 -13.54 -1.59
C PHE A 85 -2.48 -13.93 -0.28
N GLU A 86 -3.26 -14.30 0.74
CA GLU A 86 -2.74 -14.64 2.06
C GLU A 86 -1.64 -15.70 1.98
N GLY A 87 -0.53 -15.46 2.69
CA GLY A 87 0.61 -16.37 2.69
C GLY A 87 1.54 -16.21 1.50
N LYS A 88 1.22 -15.33 0.55
CA LYS A 88 2.00 -15.13 -0.68
C LYS A 88 2.71 -13.79 -0.73
N PHE A 89 2.68 -13.04 0.37
CA PHE A 89 3.38 -11.76 0.45
C PHE A 89 3.80 -11.47 1.89
N VAL A 90 4.79 -10.60 2.02
CA VAL A 90 5.23 -10.06 3.30
C VAL A 90 5.08 -8.55 3.20
N VAL A 91 4.56 -7.93 4.25
CA VAL A 91 4.23 -6.50 4.23
C VAL A 91 4.82 -5.77 5.43
N PHE A 92 5.36 -4.57 5.16
CA PHE A 92 5.80 -3.62 6.17
C PHE A 92 5.09 -2.31 5.94
N ARG A 93 4.64 -1.68 7.02
CA ARG A 93 3.91 -0.42 6.96
C ARG A 93 4.67 0.64 7.74
N THR A 94 4.83 1.82 7.15
CA THR A 94 5.49 2.96 7.76
C THR A 94 4.67 4.22 7.55
N GLU A 95 4.73 5.13 8.52
CA GLU A 95 4.16 6.45 8.39
C GLU A 95 5.30 7.43 8.21
N MET A 96 5.13 8.37 7.29
CA MET A 96 6.13 9.40 7.02
C MET A 96 5.45 10.75 7.04
N GLN A 97 6.09 11.73 7.66
CA GLN A 97 5.63 13.10 7.62
C GLN A 97 6.40 13.82 6.53
N VAL A 98 5.68 14.51 5.64
CA VAL A 98 6.32 15.30 4.60
C VAL A 98 6.96 16.53 5.25
N ILE A 99 8.25 16.67 5.06
CA ILE A 99 9.01 17.80 5.60
C ILE A 99 9.20 18.88 4.53
N SER A 100 9.43 18.46 3.29
CA SER A 100 9.64 19.39 2.19
C SER A 100 9.25 18.71 0.88
N GLU A 101 8.59 19.46 0.02
CA GLU A 101 8.28 19.03 -1.33
C GLU A 101 8.67 20.18 -2.25
N GLN A 102 9.59 19.92 -3.16
CA GLN A 102 10.16 20.95 -4.02
C GLN A 102 9.99 20.66 -5.49
#